data_85dac12d2f12817a6eb545b13ec018d9
#
_entry.id   85dac12d2f12817a6eb545b13ec018d9
#
_cell.length_a   1.000
_cell.length_b   1.000
_cell.length_c   1.000
_cell.angle_alpha   90.00
_cell.angle_beta   90.00
_cell.angle_gamma   90.00
#
_symmetry.space_group_name_H-M   'P 1'
#
loop_
_entity.id
_entity.type
_entity.pdbx_description
1 polymer ?
#
loop_
_entity_poly.entity_id
_entity_poly.type
_entity_poly.pdbx_seq_one_letter_code
_entity_poly.pdbx_strand_id
1 'polypeptide(L)'
;MNTRRLSCLIFLILMLSPTLQSFGCASRTSDNFAKATADANKLTDNVSIYSKPARYDYSASIICGGLERTYSVHISSSYDKSRPTSLIIVLHGGGGTGQGMPKLTGFNAVADEENFIVVYPDGIEKHWNDGRGMQQYRTQIQNIDDVGFISALIGHLSNELNINAKRIYVTGISNGGMMSHRLGCELSQRIAAISPVASNVPVNMASVWVPSRSVPVLIINGTDDPLVPWDGGDIHFGQTKFGEVLSVADTVKFWTTKDHCSSLPVITQLPDKDPSDGTKVRKEIYGGCKDGVEVILYAIEGGGHTWPGGLQYLPESIIGRTSREFNAGEVIWQFFKEHPME
;
A
#
# COMPACT_ATOMS: atom_id res chain seq x y z
N MET A 1 39.43 -3.06 38.13
CA MET A 1 38.93 -1.94 37.32
C MET A 1 37.52 -2.33 36.82
N ASN A 2 36.56 -1.51 37.11
CA ASN A 2 35.11 -1.71 37.22
C ASN A 2 34.40 -2.49 36.11
N THR A 3 33.77 -3.61 36.52
CA THR A 3 32.69 -4.29 35.81
C THR A 3 31.35 -3.93 36.49
N ARG A 4 30.47 -3.20 35.79
CA ARG A 4 29.10 -2.98 36.24
C ARG A 4 28.22 -4.09 35.71
N ARG A 5 27.67 -4.87 36.64
CA ARG A 5 26.57 -5.83 36.44
C ARG A 5 25.27 -5.06 36.28
N LEU A 6 24.48 -5.39 35.27
CA LEU A 6 23.08 -4.96 35.19
C LEU A 6 22.20 -6.20 35.39
N SER A 7 21.34 -6.12 36.40
CA SER A 7 20.47 -7.19 36.86
C SER A 7 19.26 -7.36 35.92
N CYS A 8 18.99 -8.60 35.48
CA CYS A 8 17.72 -9.02 34.90
C CYS A 8 16.64 -9.09 36.00
N LEU A 9 15.55 -8.35 35.82
CA LEU A 9 14.33 -8.56 36.59
C LEU A 9 13.37 -9.40 35.74
N ILE A 10 13.17 -10.64 36.18
CA ILE A 10 12.18 -11.56 35.60
C ILE A 10 10.82 -11.23 36.23
N PHE A 11 9.85 -10.80 35.42
CA PHE A 11 8.44 -10.80 35.81
C PHE A 11 7.72 -11.96 35.15
N LEU A 12 7.35 -12.92 36.00
CA LEU A 12 6.48 -14.05 35.69
C LEU A 12 5.02 -13.53 35.69
N ILE A 13 4.34 -13.50 34.54
CA ILE A 13 2.90 -13.24 34.45
C ILE A 13 2.21 -14.48 33.90
N LEU A 14 1.25 -14.97 34.67
CA LEU A 14 0.39 -16.13 34.42
C LEU A 14 -0.35 -16.05 33.07
N MET A 15 -0.35 -17.15 32.36
CA MET A 15 -1.21 -17.43 31.21
C MET A 15 -2.67 -17.53 31.65
N LEU A 16 -3.47 -16.54 31.28
CA LEU A 16 -4.93 -16.65 31.17
C LEU A 16 -5.27 -16.51 29.68
N SER A 17 -5.78 -17.57 29.10
CA SER A 17 -6.26 -17.63 27.72
C SER A 17 -7.46 -16.69 27.57
N PRO A 18 -7.45 -15.71 26.63
CA PRO A 18 -8.68 -15.04 26.26
C PRO A 18 -9.33 -15.78 25.08
N THR A 19 -10.56 -16.18 25.30
CA THR A 19 -11.51 -16.57 24.25
C THR A 19 -11.57 -15.49 23.16
N LEU A 20 -11.44 -15.91 21.88
CA LEU A 20 -11.65 -15.04 20.73
C LEU A 20 -13.09 -14.52 20.74
N GLN A 21 -13.29 -13.31 21.19
CA GLN A 21 -14.45 -12.51 20.85
C GLN A 21 -14.06 -11.54 19.73
N SER A 22 -14.71 -11.66 18.59
CA SER A 22 -14.59 -10.71 17.49
C SER A 22 -15.17 -9.36 17.92
N PHE A 23 -14.34 -8.45 18.40
CA PHE A 23 -14.74 -7.07 18.66
C PHE A 23 -14.73 -6.30 17.32
N GLY A 24 -15.90 -5.84 16.90
CA GLY A 24 -16.04 -4.94 15.78
C GLY A 24 -15.32 -3.60 15.98
N CYS A 25 -14.90 -2.97 14.90
CA CYS A 25 -14.35 -1.62 14.92
C CYS A 25 -15.46 -0.58 15.16
N ALA A 26 -15.27 0.33 16.11
CA ALA A 26 -16.17 1.45 16.36
C ALA A 26 -15.52 2.79 15.98
N SER A 27 -16.28 3.70 15.37
CA SER A 27 -15.79 5.03 14.99
C SER A 27 -15.98 6.07 16.09
N ARG A 28 -15.01 6.97 16.25
CA ARG A 28 -15.11 8.20 17.06
C ARG A 28 -15.04 9.41 16.13
N THR A 29 -16.12 9.76 15.48
CA THR A 29 -16.11 10.86 14.49
C THR A 29 -17.23 11.88 14.65
N SER A 30 -18.01 11.88 15.78
CA SER A 30 -19.24 12.68 15.81
C SER A 30 -19.05 14.20 15.86
N ASP A 31 -17.91 14.74 16.32
CA ASP A 31 -17.86 16.17 16.67
C ASP A 31 -17.13 17.07 15.66
N ASN A 32 -16.21 16.54 14.86
CA ASN A 32 -15.47 17.39 13.90
C ASN A 32 -16.15 17.53 12.55
N PHE A 33 -16.93 16.55 12.13
CA PHE A 33 -17.67 16.61 10.85
C PHE A 33 -18.90 17.56 10.93
N ALA A 34 -19.59 17.55 12.07
CA ALA A 34 -20.71 18.45 12.33
C ALA A 34 -20.28 19.93 12.39
N LYS A 35 -19.06 20.22 12.84
CA LYS A 35 -18.53 21.58 12.93
C LYS A 35 -18.10 22.11 11.55
N ALA A 36 -17.52 21.28 10.70
CA ALA A 36 -17.14 21.64 9.34
C ALA A 36 -18.37 21.90 8.44
N THR A 37 -19.47 21.14 8.63
CA THR A 37 -20.72 21.35 7.88
C THR A 37 -21.54 22.54 8.39
N ALA A 38 -21.47 22.89 9.69
CA ALA A 38 -22.17 24.03 10.26
C ALA A 38 -21.54 25.37 9.84
N ASP A 39 -20.23 25.43 9.68
CA ASP A 39 -19.52 26.65 9.21
C ASP A 39 -19.68 26.87 7.71
N ALA A 40 -19.90 25.83 6.89
CA ALA A 40 -20.17 25.95 5.47
C ALA A 40 -21.56 26.56 5.15
N ASN A 41 -22.53 26.43 6.03
CA ASN A 41 -23.89 26.93 5.83
C ASN A 41 -24.10 28.40 6.27
N LYS A 42 -23.11 29.08 6.82
CA LYS A 42 -23.21 30.47 7.29
C LYS A 42 -22.67 31.52 6.33
N LEU A 43 -22.20 31.14 5.14
CA LEU A 43 -21.57 32.02 4.15
C LEU A 43 -22.32 32.05 2.81
N THR A 44 -23.66 32.11 2.83
CA THR A 44 -24.43 32.40 1.62
C THR A 44 -25.07 33.78 1.75
N ASP A 45 -24.28 34.82 1.47
CA ASP A 45 -24.79 36.04 0.85
C ASP A 45 -23.65 36.80 0.17
N ASN A 46 -23.77 36.87 -1.17
CA ASN A 46 -23.05 37.75 -2.11
C ASN A 46 -21.51 37.66 -2.16
N VAL A 47 -20.97 36.96 -3.14
CA VAL A 47 -20.12 37.53 -4.22
C VAL A 47 -19.75 36.38 -5.16
N SER A 48 -20.09 36.51 -6.44
CA SER A 48 -19.60 35.66 -7.55
C SER A 48 -18.10 35.84 -7.72
N ILE A 49 -17.34 34.92 -7.13
CA ILE A 49 -15.93 34.71 -7.46
C ILE A 49 -15.80 33.21 -7.70
N TYR A 50 -15.32 32.84 -8.87
CA TYR A 50 -14.91 31.46 -9.18
C TYR A 50 -13.80 31.03 -8.18
N SER A 51 -14.18 30.60 -7.01
CA SER A 51 -13.28 29.94 -6.07
C SER A 51 -13.17 28.45 -6.47
N LYS A 52 -11.96 28.05 -6.86
CA LYS A 52 -11.60 26.63 -6.97
C LYS A 52 -12.10 25.91 -5.72
N PRO A 53 -12.91 24.82 -5.83
CA PRO A 53 -13.45 24.15 -4.64
C PRO A 53 -12.31 23.75 -3.71
N ALA A 54 -12.52 23.90 -2.41
CA ALA A 54 -11.54 23.58 -1.39
C ALA A 54 -11.19 22.08 -1.46
N ARG A 55 -9.89 21.77 -1.37
CA ARG A 55 -9.42 20.39 -1.16
C ARG A 55 -9.99 19.90 0.17
N TYR A 56 -10.60 18.73 0.17
CA TYR A 56 -11.11 18.09 1.38
C TYR A 56 -10.08 17.07 1.90
N ASP A 57 -8.89 17.56 2.25
CA ASP A 57 -7.89 16.73 2.93
C ASP A 57 -8.19 16.72 4.43
N TYR A 58 -8.28 15.54 5.03
CA TYR A 58 -8.44 15.40 6.47
C TYR A 58 -7.67 14.20 7.01
N SER A 59 -7.38 14.24 8.31
CA SER A 59 -6.86 13.10 9.07
C SER A 59 -7.87 12.72 10.13
N ALA A 60 -8.00 11.42 10.37
CA ALA A 60 -8.93 10.86 11.35
C ALA A 60 -8.38 9.57 11.95
N SER A 61 -9.13 8.98 12.87
CA SER A 61 -8.82 7.67 13.44
C SER A 61 -10.07 6.82 13.62
N ILE A 62 -9.87 5.50 13.64
CA ILE A 62 -10.88 4.53 14.06
C ILE A 62 -10.30 3.63 15.15
N ILE A 63 -11.15 3.11 16.02
CA ILE A 63 -10.75 2.08 16.98
C ILE A 63 -10.95 0.70 16.33
N CYS A 64 -9.88 -0.05 16.19
CA CYS A 64 -9.90 -1.41 15.65
C CYS A 64 -9.07 -2.35 16.51
N GLY A 65 -9.65 -3.47 16.97
CA GLY A 65 -8.97 -4.40 17.87
C GLY A 65 -8.50 -3.78 19.19
N GLY A 66 -9.19 -2.73 19.68
CA GLY A 66 -8.82 -1.97 20.89
C GLY A 66 -7.66 -0.98 20.68
N LEU A 67 -7.15 -0.83 19.44
CA LEU A 67 -6.09 0.11 19.09
C LEU A 67 -6.68 1.29 18.31
N GLU A 68 -6.20 2.49 18.60
CA GLU A 68 -6.45 3.65 17.75
C GLU A 68 -5.59 3.54 16.48
N ARG A 69 -6.25 3.64 15.31
CA ARG A 69 -5.62 3.52 13.99
C ARG A 69 -5.88 4.80 13.21
N THR A 70 -4.82 5.53 12.93
CA THR A 70 -4.85 6.80 12.22
C THR A 70 -4.77 6.63 10.71
N TYR A 71 -5.32 7.58 9.98
CA TYR A 71 -5.24 7.65 8.53
C TYR A 71 -5.47 9.09 8.05
N SER A 72 -4.98 9.40 6.84
CA SER A 72 -5.28 10.64 6.13
C SER A 72 -6.03 10.32 4.85
N VAL A 73 -6.94 11.20 4.45
CA VAL A 73 -7.73 11.07 3.22
C VAL A 73 -7.48 12.30 2.35
N HIS A 74 -7.28 12.06 1.07
CA HIS A 74 -7.33 13.09 0.03
C HIS A 74 -8.55 12.83 -0.85
N ILE A 75 -9.40 13.85 -0.97
CA ILE A 75 -10.58 13.81 -1.81
C ILE A 75 -10.38 14.82 -2.95
N SER A 76 -10.44 14.33 -4.20
CA SER A 76 -10.36 15.19 -5.37
C SER A 76 -11.34 16.36 -5.30
N SER A 77 -10.91 17.52 -5.74
CA SER A 77 -11.76 18.72 -5.81
C SER A 77 -12.97 18.57 -6.75
N SER A 78 -12.96 17.57 -7.62
CA SER A 78 -14.06 17.20 -8.52
C SER A 78 -14.96 16.09 -7.99
N TYR A 79 -14.74 15.63 -6.74
CA TYR A 79 -15.57 14.60 -6.12
C TYR A 79 -17.05 15.04 -6.03
N ASP A 80 -17.91 14.16 -6.50
CA ASP A 80 -19.36 14.34 -6.43
C ASP A 80 -19.98 13.17 -5.64
N LYS A 81 -20.53 13.49 -4.47
CA LYS A 81 -21.15 12.47 -3.59
C LYS A 81 -22.32 11.72 -4.25
N SER A 82 -22.91 12.26 -5.32
CA SER A 82 -23.98 11.58 -6.07
C SER A 82 -23.46 10.44 -6.97
N ARG A 83 -22.15 10.38 -7.21
CA ARG A 83 -21.49 9.44 -8.13
C ARG A 83 -20.55 8.49 -7.37
N PRO A 84 -20.66 7.15 -7.55
CA PRO A 84 -19.72 6.22 -6.96
C PRO A 84 -18.30 6.44 -7.47
N THR A 85 -17.32 6.59 -6.56
CA THR A 85 -15.94 6.95 -6.85
C THR A 85 -14.99 5.84 -6.41
N SER A 86 -13.87 5.65 -7.12
CA SER A 86 -12.82 4.69 -6.76
C SER A 86 -12.11 5.10 -5.47
N LEU A 87 -11.70 4.10 -4.66
CA LEU A 87 -10.86 4.28 -3.49
C LEU A 87 -9.50 3.62 -3.71
N ILE A 88 -8.41 4.35 -3.52
CA ILE A 88 -7.06 3.80 -3.53
C ILE A 88 -6.48 3.90 -2.12
N ILE A 89 -6.01 2.76 -1.60
CA ILE A 89 -5.32 2.66 -0.32
C ILE A 89 -3.82 2.62 -0.60
N VAL A 90 -3.08 3.59 -0.09
CA VAL A 90 -1.64 3.74 -0.34
C VAL A 90 -0.87 3.52 0.96
N LEU A 91 -0.15 2.39 1.04
CA LEU A 91 0.52 1.93 2.25
C LEU A 91 1.99 2.39 2.28
N HIS A 92 2.40 3.00 3.39
CA HIS A 92 3.78 3.44 3.59
C HIS A 92 4.76 2.28 3.80
N GLY A 93 6.02 2.50 3.50
CA GLY A 93 7.12 1.58 3.84
C GLY A 93 7.46 1.57 5.34
N GLY A 94 8.28 0.62 5.75
CA GLY A 94 8.76 0.52 7.13
C GLY A 94 9.43 1.82 7.58
N GLY A 95 9.10 2.31 8.78
CA GLY A 95 9.57 3.59 9.33
C GLY A 95 8.87 4.83 8.76
N GLY A 96 8.02 4.68 7.72
CA GLY A 96 7.25 5.75 7.11
C GLY A 96 5.94 6.07 7.85
N THR A 97 5.15 6.96 7.26
CA THR A 97 3.81 7.33 7.73
C THR A 97 2.88 7.57 6.56
N GLY A 98 1.57 7.44 6.77
CA GLY A 98 0.56 7.79 5.77
C GLY A 98 0.72 9.25 5.30
N GLN A 99 0.99 10.17 6.23
CA GLN A 99 1.19 11.59 5.93
C GLN A 99 2.40 11.86 5.00
N GLY A 100 3.40 10.99 4.99
CA GLY A 100 4.58 11.10 4.10
C GLY A 100 4.31 10.65 2.67
N MET A 101 3.30 9.81 2.46
CA MET A 101 3.05 9.16 1.16
C MET A 101 2.62 10.12 0.04
N PRO A 102 1.78 11.15 0.25
CA PRO A 102 1.45 12.10 -0.80
C PRO A 102 2.68 12.74 -1.45
N LYS A 103 3.67 13.12 -0.63
CA LYS A 103 4.92 13.73 -1.11
C LYS A 103 5.82 12.70 -1.82
N LEU A 104 5.85 11.47 -1.34
CA LEU A 104 6.67 10.40 -1.92
C LEU A 104 6.14 9.97 -3.28
N THR A 105 4.83 9.81 -3.41
CA THR A 105 4.19 9.13 -4.54
C THR A 105 3.58 10.08 -5.58
N GLY A 106 3.26 11.31 -5.18
CA GLY A 106 2.52 12.24 -6.03
C GLY A 106 1.05 11.88 -6.28
N PHE A 107 0.51 10.86 -5.59
CA PHE A 107 -0.82 10.31 -5.87
C PHE A 107 -1.96 11.31 -5.74
N ASN A 108 -1.84 12.35 -4.88
CA ASN A 108 -2.87 13.38 -4.78
C ASN A 108 -3.09 14.12 -6.11
N ALA A 109 -2.01 14.40 -6.86
CA ALA A 109 -2.12 15.07 -8.16
C ALA A 109 -2.88 14.20 -9.17
N VAL A 110 -2.56 12.89 -9.20
CA VAL A 110 -3.27 11.91 -10.06
C VAL A 110 -4.73 11.79 -9.65
N ALA A 111 -5.02 11.81 -8.34
CA ALA A 111 -6.39 11.76 -7.82
C ALA A 111 -7.21 13.00 -8.21
N ASP A 112 -6.61 14.19 -8.18
CA ASP A 112 -7.25 15.43 -8.60
C ASP A 112 -7.57 15.43 -10.10
N GLU A 113 -6.67 14.88 -10.93
CA GLU A 113 -6.84 14.79 -12.37
C GLU A 113 -7.89 13.74 -12.78
N GLU A 114 -7.85 12.57 -12.16
CA GLU A 114 -8.64 11.39 -12.56
C GLU A 114 -9.88 11.15 -11.69
N ASN A 115 -10.11 12.01 -10.69
CA ASN A 115 -11.29 12.01 -9.82
C ASN A 115 -11.49 10.69 -9.04
N PHE A 116 -10.54 10.39 -8.14
CA PHE A 116 -10.68 9.30 -7.17
C PHE A 116 -10.29 9.75 -5.75
N ILE A 117 -10.59 8.91 -4.77
CA ILE A 117 -10.26 9.15 -3.37
C ILE A 117 -9.00 8.35 -3.03
N VAL A 118 -8.07 8.97 -2.30
CA VAL A 118 -6.88 8.28 -1.78
C VAL A 118 -6.93 8.28 -0.27
N VAL A 119 -6.67 7.13 0.34
CA VAL A 119 -6.48 7.01 1.79
C VAL A 119 -5.06 6.52 2.08
N TYR A 120 -4.45 7.14 3.07
CA TYR A 120 -3.09 6.89 3.55
C TYR A 120 -3.18 6.46 5.03
N PRO A 121 -3.39 5.18 5.33
CA PRO A 121 -3.44 4.70 6.70
C PRO A 121 -2.03 4.58 7.30
N ASP A 122 -1.97 4.57 8.65
CA ASP A 122 -0.75 4.36 9.41
C ASP A 122 -0.66 2.95 10.00
N GLY A 123 0.49 2.30 9.80
CA GLY A 123 0.88 1.10 10.53
C GLY A 123 1.27 1.43 11.98
N ILE A 124 1.01 0.52 12.93
CA ILE A 124 1.43 0.68 14.32
C ILE A 124 2.96 0.78 14.38
N GLU A 125 3.44 1.80 15.10
CA GLU A 125 4.87 2.10 15.22
C GLU A 125 5.57 2.17 13.84
N LYS A 126 4.85 2.69 12.84
CA LYS A 126 5.32 2.88 11.46
C LYS A 126 5.64 1.58 10.71
N HIS A 127 5.01 0.47 11.07
CA HIS A 127 5.19 -0.83 10.42
C HIS A 127 3.86 -1.57 10.26
N TRP A 128 3.78 -2.37 9.21
CA TRP A 128 2.67 -3.28 8.91
C TRP A 128 3.02 -4.70 9.31
N ASN A 129 2.03 -5.44 9.79
CA ASN A 129 2.12 -6.88 9.91
C ASN A 129 1.93 -7.53 8.52
N ASP A 130 2.98 -7.59 7.77
CA ASP A 130 3.02 -8.17 6.42
C ASP A 130 3.24 -9.69 6.40
N GLY A 131 3.27 -10.32 7.56
CA GLY A 131 3.39 -11.77 7.71
C GLY A 131 4.82 -12.32 7.74
N ARG A 132 5.88 -11.51 7.57
CA ARG A 132 7.28 -11.99 7.59
C ARG A 132 7.74 -12.61 8.92
N GLY A 133 7.02 -12.36 10.01
CA GLY A 133 7.36 -12.92 11.34
C GLY A 133 8.52 -12.21 12.05
N MET A 134 8.72 -10.91 11.79
CA MET A 134 9.83 -10.11 12.32
C MET A 134 9.73 -9.91 13.81
N GLN A 135 10.77 -10.30 14.55
CA GLN A 135 10.84 -10.18 16.00
C GLN A 135 11.28 -8.78 16.48
N GLN A 136 11.52 -7.84 15.57
CA GLN A 136 11.85 -6.44 15.88
C GLN A 136 10.62 -5.52 15.87
N TYR A 137 9.51 -5.95 15.25
CA TYR A 137 8.33 -5.11 15.06
C TYR A 137 7.16 -5.57 15.90
N ARG A 138 6.63 -4.66 16.71
CA ARG A 138 5.46 -4.91 17.56
C ARG A 138 4.28 -5.46 16.77
N THR A 139 4.06 -4.94 15.55
CA THR A 139 2.97 -5.39 14.67
C THR A 139 3.02 -6.89 14.41
N GLN A 140 4.22 -7.44 14.26
CA GLN A 140 4.41 -8.86 13.96
C GLN A 140 4.55 -9.72 15.22
N ILE A 141 5.23 -9.21 16.28
CA ILE A 141 5.34 -9.90 17.57
C ILE A 141 3.95 -10.12 18.20
N GLN A 142 3.11 -9.10 18.18
CA GLN A 142 1.76 -9.13 18.75
C GLN A 142 0.70 -9.60 17.76
N ASN A 143 1.11 -9.97 16.55
CA ASN A 143 0.22 -10.34 15.44
C ASN A 143 -0.94 -9.33 15.27
N ILE A 144 -0.60 -8.02 15.21
CA ILE A 144 -1.59 -6.95 15.03
C ILE A 144 -2.39 -7.22 13.77
N ASP A 145 -3.72 -7.14 13.88
CA ASP A 145 -4.64 -7.38 12.77
C ASP A 145 -4.75 -6.16 11.84
N ASP A 146 -3.73 -5.96 11.01
CA ASP A 146 -3.72 -4.91 9.99
C ASP A 146 -4.70 -5.20 8.84
N VAL A 147 -4.98 -6.47 8.56
CA VAL A 147 -5.98 -6.88 7.56
C VAL A 147 -7.39 -6.48 8.01
N GLY A 148 -7.73 -6.78 9.27
CA GLY A 148 -8.98 -6.33 9.89
C GLY A 148 -9.09 -4.81 9.95
N PHE A 149 -7.99 -4.11 10.23
CA PHE A 149 -7.96 -2.64 10.20
C PHE A 149 -8.30 -2.09 8.81
N ILE A 150 -7.63 -2.56 7.76
CA ILE A 150 -7.90 -2.09 6.40
C ILE A 150 -9.33 -2.44 5.97
N SER A 151 -9.82 -3.63 6.33
CA SER A 151 -11.21 -4.03 6.08
C SER A 151 -12.21 -3.09 6.77
N ALA A 152 -11.97 -2.74 8.04
CA ALA A 152 -12.79 -1.81 8.79
C ALA A 152 -12.74 -0.38 8.23
N LEU A 153 -11.54 0.08 7.84
CA LEU A 153 -11.33 1.39 7.22
C LEU A 153 -12.10 1.53 5.90
N ILE A 154 -12.07 0.49 5.04
CA ILE A 154 -12.89 0.45 3.83
C ILE A 154 -14.38 0.58 4.17
N GLY A 155 -14.87 -0.16 5.17
CA GLY A 155 -16.27 -0.08 5.62
C GLY A 155 -16.64 1.29 6.15
N HIS A 156 -15.78 1.87 6.98
CA HIS A 156 -15.96 3.20 7.56
C HIS A 156 -16.06 4.29 6.46
N LEU A 157 -15.08 4.32 5.55
CA LEU A 157 -15.07 5.29 4.45
C LEU A 157 -16.23 5.09 3.48
N SER A 158 -16.68 3.85 3.24
CA SER A 158 -17.85 3.57 2.38
C SER A 158 -19.17 4.06 2.99
N ASN A 159 -19.26 4.22 4.31
CA ASN A 159 -20.44 4.80 4.97
C ASN A 159 -20.44 6.34 4.89
N GLU A 160 -19.28 6.97 4.79
CA GLU A 160 -19.15 8.43 4.76
C GLU A 160 -19.13 8.99 3.33
N LEU A 161 -18.48 8.26 2.44
CA LEU A 161 -18.22 8.64 1.06
C LEU A 161 -18.90 7.67 0.09
N ASN A 162 -19.31 8.14 -1.07
CA ASN A 162 -19.91 7.27 -2.09
C ASN A 162 -18.81 6.52 -2.85
N ILE A 163 -18.29 5.46 -2.22
CA ILE A 163 -17.24 4.60 -2.79
C ILE A 163 -17.87 3.49 -3.62
N ASN A 164 -17.34 3.26 -4.81
CA ASN A 164 -17.68 2.13 -5.63
C ASN A 164 -17.02 0.86 -5.07
N ALA A 165 -17.78 -0.05 -4.49
CA ALA A 165 -17.30 -1.28 -3.89
C ALA A 165 -16.53 -2.20 -4.87
N LYS A 166 -16.75 -2.04 -6.19
CA LYS A 166 -16.03 -2.76 -7.24
C LYS A 166 -14.70 -2.09 -7.64
N ARG A 167 -14.38 -0.92 -7.08
CA ARG A 167 -13.22 -0.10 -7.44
C ARG A 167 -12.43 0.33 -6.20
N ILE A 168 -12.07 -0.64 -5.37
CA ILE A 168 -11.23 -0.45 -4.19
C ILE A 168 -9.89 -1.14 -4.48
N TYR A 169 -8.82 -0.39 -4.42
CA TYR A 169 -7.49 -0.81 -4.85
C TYR A 169 -6.45 -0.57 -3.76
N VAL A 170 -5.38 -1.33 -3.79
CA VAL A 170 -4.28 -1.19 -2.82
C VAL A 170 -2.94 -1.12 -3.53
N THR A 171 -2.14 -0.17 -3.10
CA THR A 171 -0.72 -0.07 -3.46
C THR A 171 0.10 0.30 -2.24
N GLY A 172 1.40 0.15 -2.33
CA GLY A 172 2.33 0.53 -1.27
C GLY A 172 3.77 0.20 -1.63
N ILE A 173 4.70 0.76 -0.88
CA ILE A 173 6.13 0.54 -1.10
C ILE A 173 6.73 -0.31 0.02
N SER A 174 7.69 -1.20 -0.30
CA SER A 174 8.47 -1.94 0.70
C SER A 174 7.57 -2.77 1.64
N ASN A 175 7.62 -2.56 2.96
CA ASN A 175 6.71 -3.18 3.93
C ASN A 175 5.23 -2.95 3.58
N GLY A 176 4.86 -1.75 3.07
CA GLY A 176 3.51 -1.47 2.55
C GLY A 176 3.19 -2.23 1.27
N GLY A 177 4.19 -2.47 0.41
CA GLY A 177 4.04 -3.32 -0.77
C GLY A 177 3.86 -4.80 -0.40
N MET A 178 4.60 -5.30 0.61
CA MET A 178 4.40 -6.65 1.16
C MET A 178 3.01 -6.79 1.80
N MET A 179 2.56 -5.74 2.51
CA MET A 179 1.19 -5.69 3.03
C MET A 179 0.15 -5.65 1.89
N SER A 180 0.45 -5.02 0.75
CA SER A 180 -0.43 -5.06 -0.43
C SER A 180 -0.57 -6.47 -0.99
N HIS A 181 0.50 -7.27 -1.05
CA HIS A 181 0.42 -8.69 -1.39
C HIS A 181 -0.48 -9.46 -0.43
N ARG A 182 -0.32 -9.22 0.89
CA ARG A 182 -1.15 -9.84 1.93
C ARG A 182 -2.63 -9.51 1.75
N LEU A 183 -2.95 -8.24 1.56
CA LEU A 183 -4.32 -7.77 1.35
C LEU A 183 -4.94 -8.32 0.06
N GLY A 184 -4.15 -8.43 -1.02
CA GLY A 184 -4.59 -9.08 -2.26
C GLY A 184 -5.00 -10.53 -2.06
N CYS A 185 -4.38 -11.24 -1.13
CA CYS A 185 -4.77 -12.62 -0.78
C CYS A 185 -5.93 -12.66 0.22
N GLU A 186 -5.80 -11.98 1.38
CA GLU A 186 -6.71 -12.12 2.51
C GLU A 186 -8.00 -11.27 2.38
N LEU A 187 -7.98 -10.20 1.55
CA LEU A 187 -9.15 -9.36 1.24
C LEU A 187 -9.53 -9.37 -0.25
N SER A 188 -9.19 -10.43 -0.98
CA SER A 188 -9.48 -10.54 -2.41
C SER A 188 -10.96 -10.32 -2.79
N GLN A 189 -11.90 -10.54 -1.87
CA GLN A 189 -13.34 -10.26 -2.07
C GLN A 189 -13.70 -8.77 -1.97
N ARG A 190 -12.78 -7.91 -1.55
CA ARG A 190 -13.02 -6.47 -1.35
C ARG A 190 -12.08 -5.59 -2.15
N ILE A 191 -10.93 -6.12 -2.56
CA ILE A 191 -9.87 -5.40 -3.27
C ILE A 191 -9.88 -5.82 -4.72
N ALA A 192 -10.15 -4.89 -5.63
CA ALA A 192 -10.27 -5.14 -7.05
C ALA A 192 -8.93 -5.54 -7.68
N ALA A 193 -7.87 -4.82 -7.39
CA ALA A 193 -6.50 -5.08 -7.86
C ALA A 193 -5.47 -4.53 -6.87
N ILE A 194 -4.23 -5.01 -6.96
CA ILE A 194 -3.09 -4.53 -6.17
C ILE A 194 -1.92 -4.10 -7.03
N SER A 195 -1.12 -3.15 -6.50
CA SER A 195 0.15 -2.78 -7.13
C SER A 195 1.26 -2.60 -6.08
N PRO A 196 1.95 -3.68 -5.70
CA PRO A 196 3.12 -3.60 -4.80
C PRO A 196 4.33 -2.98 -5.51
N VAL A 197 5.03 -2.07 -4.82
CA VAL A 197 6.22 -1.38 -5.32
C VAL A 197 7.43 -1.69 -4.43
N ALA A 198 8.58 -1.97 -5.02
CA ALA A 198 9.84 -2.31 -4.34
C ALA A 198 9.63 -3.37 -3.24
N SER A 199 8.93 -4.45 -3.59
CA SER A 199 8.52 -5.49 -2.62
C SER A 199 8.25 -6.83 -3.28
N ASN A 200 8.51 -7.91 -2.55
CA ASN A 200 8.27 -9.28 -2.97
C ASN A 200 7.41 -10.01 -1.93
N VAL A 201 6.84 -11.15 -2.30
CA VAL A 201 6.08 -12.03 -1.39
C VAL A 201 7.04 -12.60 -0.32
N PRO A 202 6.71 -12.50 0.99
CA PRO A 202 7.48 -13.14 2.04
C PRO A 202 7.55 -14.66 1.86
N VAL A 203 8.74 -15.25 2.04
CA VAL A 203 8.99 -16.70 1.82
C VAL A 203 8.03 -17.57 2.63
N ASN A 204 7.87 -17.27 3.91
CA ASN A 204 7.01 -18.03 4.82
C ASN A 204 5.53 -17.92 4.51
N MET A 205 5.12 -16.93 3.70
CA MET A 205 3.72 -16.71 3.36
C MET A 205 3.32 -17.30 2.00
N ALA A 206 4.29 -17.66 1.16
CA ALA A 206 4.04 -18.14 -0.20
C ALA A 206 3.17 -19.41 -0.27
N SER A 207 3.29 -20.30 0.71
CA SER A 207 2.46 -21.50 0.80
C SER A 207 1.12 -21.29 1.54
N VAL A 208 1.00 -20.22 2.31
CA VAL A 208 -0.14 -19.93 3.19
C VAL A 208 -1.17 -19.03 2.50
N TRP A 209 -0.71 -18.03 1.76
CA TRP A 209 -1.62 -17.08 1.11
C TRP A 209 -2.33 -17.69 -0.10
N VAL A 210 -3.66 -17.65 -0.05
CA VAL A 210 -4.52 -18.14 -1.12
C VAL A 210 -5.66 -17.15 -1.32
N PRO A 211 -5.66 -16.38 -2.41
CA PRO A 211 -6.78 -15.50 -2.71
C PRO A 211 -8.03 -16.31 -3.02
N SER A 212 -9.20 -15.81 -2.66
CA SER A 212 -10.50 -16.48 -2.88
C SER A 212 -11.05 -16.27 -4.31
N ARG A 213 -10.44 -15.40 -5.08
CA ARG A 213 -10.65 -15.16 -6.52
C ARG A 213 -9.34 -14.76 -7.18
N SER A 214 -9.31 -14.75 -8.50
CA SER A 214 -8.19 -14.17 -9.25
C SER A 214 -8.09 -12.66 -8.97
N VAL A 215 -6.86 -12.15 -8.83
CA VAL A 215 -6.59 -10.75 -8.47
C VAL A 215 -5.61 -10.15 -9.49
N PRO A 216 -6.00 -9.11 -10.23
CA PRO A 216 -5.07 -8.38 -11.08
C PRO A 216 -3.92 -7.79 -10.27
N VAL A 217 -2.66 -7.97 -10.74
CA VAL A 217 -1.47 -7.54 -10.01
C VAL A 217 -0.49 -6.81 -10.91
N LEU A 218 -0.10 -5.59 -10.53
CA LEU A 218 0.98 -4.85 -11.17
C LEU A 218 2.16 -4.74 -10.19
N ILE A 219 3.26 -5.45 -10.47
CA ILE A 219 4.49 -5.44 -9.67
C ILE A 219 5.47 -4.44 -10.28
N ILE A 220 6.05 -3.56 -9.45
CA ILE A 220 7.04 -2.57 -9.87
C ILE A 220 8.29 -2.70 -9.00
N ASN A 221 9.38 -3.26 -9.56
CA ASN A 221 10.60 -3.53 -8.81
C ASN A 221 11.86 -3.12 -9.57
N GLY A 222 12.85 -2.59 -8.83
CA GLY A 222 14.19 -2.28 -9.35
C GLY A 222 15.12 -3.48 -9.30
N THR A 223 15.95 -3.66 -10.35
CA THR A 223 16.93 -4.77 -10.39
C THR A 223 18.10 -4.55 -9.42
N ASP A 224 18.39 -3.30 -9.10
CA ASP A 224 19.51 -2.89 -8.24
C ASP A 224 19.00 -2.41 -6.87
N ASP A 225 17.83 -2.91 -6.43
CA ASP A 225 17.29 -2.61 -5.10
C ASP A 225 18.23 -3.18 -4.02
N PRO A 226 18.88 -2.30 -3.21
CA PRO A 226 19.83 -2.74 -2.20
C PRO A 226 19.18 -3.21 -0.90
N LEU A 227 17.85 -3.06 -0.75
CA LEU A 227 17.11 -3.41 0.48
C LEU A 227 16.29 -4.67 0.30
N VAL A 228 15.45 -4.71 -0.75
CA VAL A 228 14.62 -5.86 -1.10
C VAL A 228 15.20 -6.48 -2.37
N PRO A 229 16.00 -7.56 -2.22
CA PRO A 229 16.82 -8.05 -3.33
C PRO A 229 15.94 -8.61 -4.47
N TRP A 230 16.34 -8.29 -5.71
CA TRP A 230 15.72 -8.80 -6.93
C TRP A 230 15.68 -10.32 -6.98
N ASP A 231 16.77 -10.95 -6.59
CA ASP A 231 16.93 -12.41 -6.59
C ASP A 231 16.35 -13.08 -5.33
N GLY A 232 15.67 -12.31 -4.47
CA GLY A 232 15.11 -12.83 -3.22
C GLY A 232 16.14 -13.01 -2.11
N GLY A 233 15.72 -13.61 -1.01
CA GLY A 233 16.51 -13.81 0.18
C GLY A 233 16.28 -12.75 1.25
N ASP A 234 17.30 -12.52 2.08
CA ASP A 234 17.19 -11.59 3.22
C ASP A 234 17.03 -10.13 2.78
N ILE A 235 16.06 -9.44 3.35
CA ILE A 235 15.97 -7.98 3.30
C ILE A 235 17.03 -7.41 4.25
N HIS A 236 17.81 -6.43 3.78
CA HIS A 236 18.90 -5.84 4.54
C HIS A 236 18.76 -4.32 4.67
N PHE A 237 19.15 -3.80 5.84
CA PHE A 237 19.51 -2.40 6.01
C PHE A 237 20.79 -2.34 6.86
N GLY A 238 21.90 -2.04 6.23
CA GLY A 238 23.23 -2.22 6.83
C GLY A 238 23.48 -3.69 7.18
N GLN A 239 23.80 -3.98 8.45
CA GLN A 239 24.03 -5.33 8.95
C GLN A 239 22.76 -6.02 9.48
N THR A 240 21.64 -5.31 9.51
CA THR A 240 20.40 -5.83 10.09
C THR A 240 19.56 -6.52 9.02
N LYS A 241 19.12 -7.74 9.34
CA LYS A 241 18.21 -8.53 8.51
C LYS A 241 16.77 -8.29 8.93
N PHE A 242 15.87 -8.23 7.92
CA PHE A 242 14.45 -7.93 8.10
C PHE A 242 13.54 -9.01 7.46
N GLY A 243 13.94 -10.28 7.57
CA GLY A 243 13.22 -11.41 7.04
C GLY A 243 13.54 -11.68 5.57
N GLU A 244 12.94 -12.74 5.06
CA GLU A 244 13.22 -13.26 3.72
C GLU A 244 12.02 -13.07 2.78
N VAL A 245 12.33 -12.77 1.53
CA VAL A 245 11.33 -12.65 0.45
C VAL A 245 11.70 -13.55 -0.73
N LEU A 246 10.70 -13.93 -1.50
CA LEU A 246 10.90 -14.57 -2.80
C LEU A 246 11.68 -13.65 -3.74
N SER A 247 12.29 -14.22 -4.77
CA SER A 247 12.76 -13.44 -5.91
C SER A 247 11.59 -12.73 -6.61
N VAL A 248 11.89 -11.71 -7.41
CA VAL A 248 10.87 -11.06 -8.26
C VAL A 248 10.24 -12.10 -9.20
N ALA A 249 11.07 -12.97 -9.79
CA ALA A 249 10.59 -14.04 -10.67
C ALA A 249 9.64 -15.01 -9.94
N ASP A 250 9.98 -15.43 -8.72
CA ASP A 250 9.11 -16.31 -7.93
C ASP A 250 7.87 -15.58 -7.38
N THR A 251 7.95 -14.28 -7.11
CA THR A 251 6.79 -13.44 -6.78
C THR A 251 5.81 -13.34 -7.96
N VAL A 252 6.31 -13.11 -9.16
CA VAL A 252 5.50 -13.16 -10.39
C VAL A 252 4.90 -14.55 -10.58
N LYS A 253 5.70 -15.61 -10.44
CA LYS A 253 5.24 -17.00 -10.51
C LYS A 253 4.17 -17.32 -9.47
N PHE A 254 4.30 -16.79 -8.24
CA PHE A 254 3.27 -16.93 -7.20
C PHE A 254 1.91 -16.42 -7.72
N TRP A 255 1.85 -15.20 -8.23
CA TRP A 255 0.60 -14.62 -8.70
C TRP A 255 0.08 -15.28 -9.99
N THR A 256 0.94 -15.52 -10.98
CA THR A 256 0.55 -16.21 -12.21
C THR A 256 0.02 -17.62 -11.96
N THR A 257 0.55 -18.31 -10.94
CA THR A 257 0.04 -19.62 -10.52
C THR A 257 -1.33 -19.50 -9.84
N LYS A 258 -1.52 -18.53 -8.93
CA LYS A 258 -2.79 -18.31 -8.23
C LYS A 258 -3.90 -17.89 -9.19
N ASP A 259 -3.56 -17.10 -10.19
CA ASP A 259 -4.49 -16.58 -11.19
C ASP A 259 -4.59 -17.46 -12.44
N HIS A 260 -3.89 -18.60 -12.46
CA HIS A 260 -3.88 -19.55 -13.59
C HIS A 260 -3.53 -18.90 -14.94
N CYS A 261 -2.52 -18.05 -14.94
CA CYS A 261 -2.07 -17.33 -16.13
C CYS A 261 -1.28 -18.20 -17.10
N SER A 262 -1.13 -17.73 -18.35
CA SER A 262 -0.18 -18.28 -19.31
C SER A 262 1.26 -18.16 -18.76
N SER A 263 2.09 -19.17 -19.01
CA SER A 263 3.47 -19.19 -18.54
C SER A 263 4.42 -18.26 -19.30
N LEU A 264 4.04 -17.81 -20.51
CA LEU A 264 4.89 -16.97 -21.35
C LEU A 264 4.38 -15.53 -21.35
N PRO A 265 5.20 -14.57 -20.87
CA PRO A 265 4.83 -13.15 -20.92
C PRO A 265 5.01 -12.55 -22.32
N VAL A 266 4.23 -11.52 -22.59
CA VAL A 266 4.55 -10.54 -23.65
C VAL A 266 5.53 -9.53 -23.05
N ILE A 267 6.75 -9.48 -23.59
CA ILE A 267 7.82 -8.61 -23.08
C ILE A 267 7.99 -7.42 -24.03
N THR A 268 8.05 -6.22 -23.44
CA THR A 268 8.25 -4.96 -24.17
C THR A 268 9.26 -4.11 -23.41
N GLN A 269 10.28 -3.60 -24.11
CA GLN A 269 11.12 -2.52 -23.58
C GLN A 269 10.40 -1.18 -23.79
N LEU A 270 10.24 -0.41 -22.73
CA LEU A 270 9.68 0.93 -22.83
C LEU A 270 10.73 1.91 -23.38
N PRO A 271 10.30 3.02 -24.00
CA PRO A 271 11.23 4.07 -24.41
C PRO A 271 12.03 4.62 -23.23
N ASP A 272 13.33 4.81 -23.44
CA ASP A 272 14.24 5.46 -22.49
C ASP A 272 14.00 6.99 -22.57
N LYS A 273 13.22 7.55 -21.62
CA LYS A 273 12.81 8.95 -21.62
C LYS A 273 13.84 9.87 -20.96
N ASP A 274 14.56 9.37 -19.96
CA ASP A 274 15.62 10.08 -19.28
C ASP A 274 16.92 9.25 -19.25
N PRO A 275 17.68 9.23 -20.36
CA PRO A 275 18.93 8.47 -20.43
C PRO A 275 19.96 8.85 -19.35
N SER A 276 19.76 9.97 -18.65
CA SER A 276 20.66 10.45 -17.62
C SER A 276 20.41 9.81 -16.25
N ASP A 277 19.27 9.19 -16.01
CA ASP A 277 18.97 8.55 -14.72
C ASP A 277 19.59 7.15 -14.59
N GLY A 278 20.09 6.58 -15.68
CA GLY A 278 20.78 5.29 -15.71
C GLY A 278 19.85 4.10 -15.48
N THR A 279 18.55 4.27 -15.74
CA THR A 279 17.56 3.20 -15.65
C THR A 279 16.89 2.91 -16.99
N LYS A 280 16.33 1.70 -17.15
CA LYS A 280 15.47 1.31 -18.26
C LYS A 280 14.32 0.49 -17.75
N VAL A 281 13.24 0.41 -18.51
CA VAL A 281 12.04 -0.33 -18.05
C VAL A 281 11.69 -1.43 -19.04
N ARG A 282 11.67 -2.66 -18.54
CA ARG A 282 11.12 -3.81 -19.20
C ARG A 282 9.75 -4.11 -18.60
N LYS A 283 8.71 -4.11 -19.45
CA LYS A 283 7.34 -4.49 -19.08
C LYS A 283 7.10 -5.93 -19.52
N GLU A 284 6.57 -6.76 -18.61
CA GLU A 284 6.17 -8.13 -18.86
C GLU A 284 4.69 -8.29 -18.54
N ILE A 285 3.88 -8.80 -19.47
CA ILE A 285 2.45 -9.03 -19.27
C ILE A 285 2.18 -10.53 -19.34
N TYR A 286 1.68 -11.09 -18.27
CA TYR A 286 1.23 -12.47 -18.16
C TYR A 286 -0.30 -12.47 -18.24
N GLY A 287 -0.81 -12.77 -19.44
CA GLY A 287 -2.24 -12.83 -19.72
C GLY A 287 -2.77 -14.27 -19.81
N GLY A 288 -4.00 -14.39 -20.31
CA GLY A 288 -4.68 -15.69 -20.38
C GLY A 288 -4.98 -16.29 -19.00
N CYS A 289 -5.09 -15.44 -17.98
CA CYS A 289 -5.41 -15.83 -16.64
C CYS A 289 -6.90 -16.11 -16.47
N LYS A 290 -7.24 -16.84 -15.41
CA LYS A 290 -8.63 -17.06 -15.03
C LYS A 290 -9.33 -15.72 -14.76
N ASP A 291 -10.63 -15.65 -15.06
CA ASP A 291 -11.47 -14.45 -14.85
C ASP A 291 -11.00 -13.20 -15.62
N GLY A 292 -10.17 -13.39 -16.70
CA GLY A 292 -9.68 -12.30 -17.54
C GLY A 292 -8.70 -11.33 -16.87
N VAL A 293 -8.16 -11.67 -15.69
CA VAL A 293 -7.15 -10.84 -15.00
C VAL A 293 -5.79 -10.96 -15.67
N GLU A 294 -4.85 -10.14 -15.24
CA GLU A 294 -3.45 -10.20 -15.69
C GLU A 294 -2.47 -9.93 -14.55
N VAL A 295 -1.26 -10.47 -14.66
CA VAL A 295 -0.13 -10.13 -13.81
C VAL A 295 0.89 -9.38 -14.68
N ILE A 296 1.25 -8.18 -14.23
CA ILE A 296 2.21 -7.33 -14.96
C ILE A 296 3.43 -7.09 -14.08
N LEU A 297 4.62 -7.18 -14.65
CA LEU A 297 5.86 -6.76 -14.05
C LEU A 297 6.43 -5.56 -14.81
N TYR A 298 6.72 -4.49 -14.09
CA TYR A 298 7.62 -3.41 -14.52
C TYR A 298 8.97 -3.65 -13.82
N ALA A 299 9.90 -4.24 -14.56
CA ALA A 299 11.27 -4.45 -14.14
C ALA A 299 12.08 -3.19 -14.49
N ILE A 300 12.54 -2.48 -13.47
CA ILE A 300 13.33 -1.27 -13.65
C ILE A 300 14.81 -1.65 -13.60
N GLU A 301 15.42 -1.83 -14.75
CA GLU A 301 16.84 -2.16 -14.88
C GLU A 301 17.68 -0.98 -14.36
N GLY A 302 18.59 -1.23 -13.42
CA GLY A 302 19.37 -0.20 -12.71
C GLY A 302 18.60 0.58 -11.64
N GLY A 303 17.31 0.32 -11.45
CA GLY A 303 16.45 0.96 -10.45
C GLY A 303 16.68 0.40 -9.04
N GLY A 304 16.52 1.26 -8.03
CA GLY A 304 16.69 0.93 -6.62
C GLY A 304 15.38 0.76 -5.85
N HIS A 305 15.48 0.85 -4.52
CA HIS A 305 14.36 0.79 -3.57
C HIS A 305 13.57 2.09 -3.53
N THR A 306 12.87 2.39 -4.60
CA THR A 306 12.27 3.72 -4.82
C THR A 306 10.86 3.62 -5.41
N TRP A 307 10.17 4.77 -5.42
CA TRP A 307 8.92 4.96 -6.13
C TRP A 307 9.22 5.66 -7.46
N PRO A 308 9.07 5.00 -8.61
CA PRO A 308 9.40 5.60 -9.91
C PRO A 308 8.62 6.89 -10.18
N GLY A 309 9.34 7.90 -10.66
CA GLY A 309 8.79 9.26 -10.85
C GLY A 309 8.54 10.04 -9.56
N GLY A 310 8.77 9.42 -8.40
CA GLY A 310 8.60 10.03 -7.09
C GLY A 310 9.86 10.68 -6.53
N LEU A 311 9.86 10.90 -5.22
CA LEU A 311 10.97 11.54 -4.53
C LEU A 311 12.14 10.57 -4.30
N GLN A 312 13.39 10.99 -4.61
CA GLN A 312 14.60 10.34 -4.11
C GLN A 312 14.74 10.69 -2.61
N TYR A 313 14.11 9.87 -1.74
CA TYR A 313 13.93 10.19 -0.31
C TYR A 313 15.16 9.91 0.56
N LEU A 314 16.12 9.15 0.07
CA LEU A 314 17.45 8.92 0.65
C LEU A 314 18.52 8.93 -0.46
N PRO A 315 19.82 9.06 -0.11
CA PRO A 315 20.90 8.98 -1.10
C PRO A 315 20.87 7.68 -1.92
N GLU A 316 21.27 7.76 -3.19
CA GLU A 316 21.38 6.59 -4.08
C GLU A 316 22.28 5.48 -3.51
N SER A 317 23.30 5.84 -2.77
CA SER A 317 24.20 4.87 -2.10
C SER A 317 23.50 4.02 -1.03
N ILE A 318 22.28 4.40 -0.61
CA ILE A 318 21.50 3.70 0.41
C ILE A 318 20.32 2.95 -0.21
N ILE A 319 19.58 3.60 -1.11
CA ILE A 319 18.34 3.04 -1.67
C ILE A 319 18.40 2.80 -3.18
N GLY A 320 19.52 3.07 -3.84
CA GLY A 320 19.62 3.01 -5.30
C GLY A 320 18.92 4.18 -5.99
N ARG A 321 18.79 4.11 -7.31
CA ARG A 321 18.29 5.19 -8.16
C ARG A 321 16.77 5.18 -8.26
N THR A 322 16.18 6.38 -8.27
CA THR A 322 14.77 6.56 -8.64
C THR A 322 14.65 6.73 -10.14
N SER A 323 13.98 5.80 -10.79
CA SER A 323 13.70 5.88 -12.23
C SER A 323 12.78 7.06 -12.54
N ARG A 324 13.07 7.77 -13.64
CA ARG A 324 12.26 8.85 -14.20
C ARG A 324 11.58 8.48 -15.51
N GLU A 325 11.66 7.22 -15.89
CA GLU A 325 11.09 6.71 -17.13
C GLU A 325 9.56 6.82 -17.17
N PHE A 326 8.92 6.79 -15.99
CA PHE A 326 7.48 6.93 -15.84
C PHE A 326 7.09 7.40 -14.43
N ASN A 327 5.87 7.91 -14.30
CA ASN A 327 5.24 8.17 -13.00
C ASN A 327 4.49 6.90 -12.55
N ALA A 328 4.93 6.28 -11.46
CA ALA A 328 4.30 5.07 -10.96
C ALA A 328 2.84 5.30 -10.54
N GLY A 329 2.49 6.48 -10.00
CA GLY A 329 1.11 6.80 -9.65
C GLY A 329 0.17 6.76 -10.85
N GLU A 330 0.59 7.34 -11.99
CA GLU A 330 -0.18 7.32 -13.24
C GLU A 330 -0.31 5.90 -13.81
N VAL A 331 0.79 5.15 -13.85
CA VAL A 331 0.79 3.77 -14.37
C VAL A 331 -0.07 2.85 -13.51
N ILE A 332 0.02 2.97 -12.18
CA ILE A 332 -0.79 2.21 -11.23
C ILE A 332 -2.27 2.57 -11.40
N TRP A 333 -2.60 3.85 -11.55
CA TRP A 333 -3.99 4.26 -11.77
C TRP A 333 -4.54 3.72 -13.09
N GLN A 334 -3.81 3.81 -14.20
CA GLN A 334 -4.25 3.25 -15.47
C GLN A 334 -4.53 1.75 -15.35
N PHE A 335 -3.63 1.00 -14.69
CA PHE A 335 -3.87 -0.41 -14.41
C PHE A 335 -5.12 -0.62 -13.55
N PHE A 336 -5.30 0.10 -12.46
CA PHE A 336 -6.48 -0.04 -11.59
C PHE A 336 -7.79 0.30 -12.30
N LYS A 337 -7.78 1.33 -13.14
CA LYS A 337 -8.94 1.79 -13.90
C LYS A 337 -9.51 0.71 -14.83
N GLU A 338 -8.63 -0.14 -15.35
CA GLU A 338 -8.95 -1.24 -16.27
C GLU A 338 -9.40 -2.51 -15.55
N HIS A 339 -9.20 -2.61 -14.22
CA HIS A 339 -9.45 -3.81 -13.43
C HIS A 339 -10.45 -3.60 -12.27
N PRO A 340 -11.70 -3.18 -12.52
CA PRO A 340 -12.74 -3.23 -11.49
C PRO A 340 -13.09 -4.70 -11.18
N MET A 341 -13.62 -4.99 -10.00
CA MET A 341 -14.24 -6.29 -9.73
C MET A 341 -15.49 -6.44 -10.59
N GLU A 342 -15.74 -7.66 -11.05
CA GLU A 342 -16.98 -8.01 -11.77
C GLU A 342 -18.24 -8.00 -10.89
#